data_bd5be8bb8a0f3b2f3763dd5990907594
#
_entry.id   bd5be8bb8a0f3b2f3763dd5990907594
#
_cell.length_a   1.000
_cell.length_b   1.000
_cell.length_c   1.000
_cell.angle_alpha   90.00
_cell.angle_beta   90.00
_cell.angle_gamma   90.00
#
_symmetry.space_group_name_H-M   'P 1'
#
loop_
_entity.id
_entity.type
_entity.pdbx_description
1 polymer ?
#
loop_
_entity_poly.entity_id
_entity_poly.type
_entity_poly.pdbx_seq_one_letter_code
_entity_poly.pdbx_strand_id
1 'polypeptide(L)'
;GTVENKEQYFAQPMLADPLRQADCPTYADGGVAMILAAEGKAEELCEKPAWITGIDHRIDSHHFGVRDLSTIPSAKKAAEKAGLYKAEIDLAEIHTAYTVHDVLLRKELNLPLNPAKSSKNHPIKAETLMASGLLRIAEAARAIWNEEANRTLAHATSGPLMQQNLMCVLSGEKE
;
A
#
# COMPACT_ATOMS: atom_id res chain seq x y z
N GLY A 1 16.70 10.77 7.53
CA GLY A 1 16.54 12.22 7.30
C GLY A 1 15.82 12.46 5.98
N THR A 2 15.09 13.53 5.87
CA THR A 2 14.40 13.91 4.63
C THR A 2 15.45 14.40 3.63
N VAL A 3 15.41 13.87 2.42
CA VAL A 3 16.23 14.33 1.30
C VAL A 3 15.44 15.36 0.53
N GLU A 4 15.98 16.56 0.39
CA GLU A 4 15.27 17.70 -0.22
C GLU A 4 15.54 17.84 -1.71
N ASN A 5 16.70 17.34 -2.18
CA ASN A 5 17.12 17.46 -3.57
C ASN A 5 18.03 16.29 -4.02
N LYS A 6 18.31 16.24 -5.32
CA LYS A 6 19.13 15.18 -5.93
C LYS A 6 20.57 15.16 -5.43
N GLU A 7 21.16 16.32 -5.20
CA GLU A 7 22.54 16.44 -4.73
C GLU A 7 22.69 15.81 -3.34
N GLN A 8 21.77 16.11 -2.43
CA GLN A 8 21.74 15.50 -1.10
C GLN A 8 21.50 13.99 -1.16
N TYR A 9 20.63 13.51 -2.07
CA TYR A 9 20.43 12.09 -2.26
C TYR A 9 21.70 11.39 -2.70
N PHE A 10 22.39 11.90 -3.74
CA PHE A 10 23.60 11.27 -4.26
C PHE A 10 24.80 11.40 -3.33
N ALA A 11 24.81 12.37 -2.41
CA ALA A 11 25.84 12.50 -1.38
C ALA A 11 25.70 11.48 -0.23
N GLN A 12 24.55 10.80 -0.11
CA GLN A 12 24.35 9.79 0.93
C GLN A 12 25.20 8.53 0.66
N PRO A 13 25.63 7.84 1.74
CA PRO A 13 26.34 6.57 1.58
C PRO A 13 25.45 5.52 0.91
N MET A 14 26.05 4.75 0.04
CA MET A 14 25.44 3.58 -0.58
C MET A 14 25.49 2.43 0.41
N LEU A 15 24.35 1.83 0.72
CA LEU A 15 24.24 0.70 1.65
C LEU A 15 24.36 -0.64 0.90
N ALA A 16 23.78 -0.71 -0.28
CA ALA A 16 23.91 -1.80 -1.23
C ALA A 16 23.65 -1.22 -2.62
N ASP A 17 24.53 -1.49 -3.59
CA ASP A 17 24.40 -0.92 -4.94
C ASP A 17 23.07 -1.34 -5.61
N PRO A 18 22.22 -0.41 -6.06
CA PRO A 18 22.36 1.06 -6.08
C PRO A 18 21.69 1.79 -4.89
N LEU A 19 21.23 1.08 -3.85
CA LEU A 19 20.40 1.61 -2.75
C LEU A 19 21.22 2.47 -1.78
N ARG A 20 20.69 3.65 -1.48
CA ARG A 20 21.24 4.59 -0.50
C ARG A 20 20.40 4.58 0.78
N GLN A 21 20.87 5.29 1.79
CA GLN A 21 20.18 5.36 3.07
C GLN A 21 18.72 5.87 2.94
N ALA A 22 18.46 6.83 2.05
CA ALA A 22 17.13 7.35 1.79
C ALA A 22 16.17 6.34 1.12
N ASP A 23 16.70 5.28 0.51
CA ASP A 23 15.91 4.21 -0.11
C ASP A 23 15.46 3.17 0.89
N CYS A 24 15.97 3.24 2.12
CA CYS A 24 15.72 2.26 3.18
C CYS A 24 14.69 2.79 4.18
N PRO A 25 13.93 1.90 4.82
CA PRO A 25 12.92 2.31 5.77
C PRO A 25 13.52 2.94 7.03
N THR A 26 12.82 3.91 7.58
CA THR A 26 13.00 4.35 8.96
C THR A 26 11.96 3.63 9.80
N TYR A 27 12.39 2.93 10.83
CA TYR A 27 11.47 2.24 11.73
C TYR A 27 10.93 3.18 12.80
N ALA A 28 9.65 2.98 13.16
CA ALA A 28 9.00 3.70 14.25
C ALA A 28 8.02 2.80 14.99
N ASP A 29 7.74 3.15 16.22
CA ASP A 29 6.62 2.57 16.96
C ASP A 29 5.30 3.13 16.41
N GLY A 30 4.29 2.28 16.33
CA GLY A 30 2.98 2.68 15.84
C GLY A 30 1.90 1.65 16.15
N GLY A 31 0.68 2.10 16.22
CA GLY A 31 -0.49 1.25 16.41
C GLY A 31 -1.67 1.76 15.60
N VAL A 32 -2.55 0.87 15.20
CA VAL A 32 -3.77 1.17 14.47
C VAL A 32 -4.88 0.27 14.97
N ALA A 33 -6.08 0.84 15.09
CA ALA A 33 -7.30 0.11 15.41
C ALA A 33 -8.36 0.41 14.36
N MET A 34 -9.16 -0.59 14.02
CA MET A 34 -10.23 -0.49 13.04
C MET A 34 -11.47 -1.18 13.59
N ILE A 35 -12.64 -0.59 13.34
CA ILE A 35 -13.93 -1.20 13.63
C ILE A 35 -14.54 -1.67 12.32
N LEU A 36 -14.86 -2.95 12.23
CA LEU A 36 -15.59 -3.55 11.13
C LEU A 36 -17.05 -3.74 11.57
N ALA A 37 -17.97 -3.30 10.73
CA ALA A 37 -19.40 -3.44 10.95
C ALA A 37 -20.08 -4.07 9.73
N ALA A 38 -21.10 -4.89 9.98
CA ALA A 38 -21.95 -5.38 8.90
C ALA A 38 -22.80 -4.25 8.31
N GLU A 39 -23.28 -4.48 7.10
CA GLU A 39 -24.28 -3.64 6.44
C GLU A 39 -25.50 -3.40 7.37
N GLY A 40 -26.07 -2.23 7.31
CA GLY A 40 -27.13 -1.78 8.24
C GLY A 40 -26.55 -1.24 9.54
N LYS A 41 -25.61 -1.95 10.16
CA LYS A 41 -24.94 -1.46 11.39
C LYS A 41 -23.88 -0.41 11.08
N ALA A 42 -23.22 -0.51 9.95
CA ALA A 42 -22.24 0.47 9.52
C ALA A 42 -22.87 1.85 9.32
N GLU A 43 -24.03 1.91 8.67
CA GLU A 43 -24.78 3.15 8.43
C GLU A 43 -25.34 3.78 9.70
N GLU A 44 -25.64 2.96 10.74
CA GLU A 44 -26.04 3.48 12.05
C GLU A 44 -24.87 4.13 12.80
N LEU A 45 -23.65 3.64 12.59
CA LEU A 45 -22.45 4.04 13.34
C LEU A 45 -21.63 5.12 12.63
N CYS A 46 -21.74 5.21 11.32
CA CYS A 46 -20.92 6.10 10.50
C CYS A 46 -21.75 6.64 9.32
N GLU A 47 -21.79 7.96 9.18
CA GLU A 47 -22.50 8.63 8.08
C GLU A 47 -21.96 8.23 6.70
N LYS A 48 -20.66 8.02 6.60
CA LYS A 48 -19.96 7.61 5.37
C LYS A 48 -19.05 6.41 5.64
N PRO A 49 -19.58 5.18 5.67
CA PRO A 49 -18.74 4.00 5.82
C PRO A 49 -17.82 3.81 4.61
N ALA A 50 -16.58 3.40 4.84
CA ALA A 50 -15.72 2.92 3.79
C ALA A 50 -15.98 1.42 3.57
N TRP A 51 -16.66 1.09 2.47
CA TRP A 51 -17.06 -0.28 2.15
C TRP A 51 -15.89 -1.09 1.62
N ILE A 52 -15.61 -2.24 2.20
CA ILE A 52 -14.67 -3.21 1.64
C ILE A 52 -15.38 -3.93 0.50
N THR A 53 -15.09 -3.56 -0.74
CA THR A 53 -15.71 -4.13 -1.95
C THR A 53 -14.92 -5.30 -2.51
N GLY A 54 -13.67 -5.46 -2.06
CA GLY A 54 -12.87 -6.63 -2.39
C GLY A 54 -11.63 -6.77 -1.54
N ILE A 55 -11.32 -8.01 -1.18
CA ILE A 55 -10.09 -8.34 -0.45
C ILE A 55 -9.57 -9.71 -0.91
N ASP A 56 -8.29 -9.80 -1.15
CA ASP A 56 -7.63 -11.07 -1.49
C ASP A 56 -6.17 -11.06 -1.02
N HIS A 57 -5.67 -12.22 -0.65
CA HIS A 57 -4.29 -12.43 -0.22
C HIS A 57 -3.66 -13.58 -1.01
N ARG A 58 -2.45 -13.35 -1.53
CA ARG A 58 -1.67 -14.34 -2.30
C ARG A 58 -0.24 -14.41 -1.81
N ILE A 59 0.38 -15.57 -2.06
CA ILE A 59 1.74 -15.88 -1.63
C ILE A 59 2.51 -16.41 -2.82
N ASP A 60 3.69 -15.85 -3.08
CA ASP A 60 4.69 -16.37 -4.00
C ASP A 60 5.60 -17.40 -3.30
N SER A 61 6.39 -18.14 -4.09
CA SER A 61 7.37 -19.08 -3.55
C SER A 61 8.34 -18.39 -2.60
N HIS A 62 8.63 -19.05 -1.47
CA HIS A 62 9.63 -18.61 -0.51
C HIS A 62 11.06 -18.97 -0.89
N HIS A 63 11.24 -19.87 -1.88
CA HIS A 63 12.57 -20.28 -2.33
C HIS A 63 13.22 -19.20 -3.18
N PHE A 64 14.44 -18.82 -2.81
CA PHE A 64 15.29 -17.95 -3.62
C PHE A 64 15.68 -18.68 -4.92
N GLY A 65 15.69 -17.96 -6.03
CA GLY A 65 16.14 -18.47 -7.33
C GLY A 65 15.11 -19.29 -8.14
N VAL A 66 13.88 -19.49 -7.61
CA VAL A 66 12.81 -20.16 -8.36
C VAL A 66 11.84 -19.18 -9.03
N ARG A 67 11.97 -17.89 -8.80
CA ARG A 67 11.17 -16.86 -9.45
C ARG A 67 12.00 -15.65 -9.86
N ASP A 68 11.51 -14.91 -10.82
CA ASP A 68 12.05 -13.61 -11.17
C ASP A 68 11.66 -12.58 -10.10
N LEU A 69 12.66 -12.02 -9.41
CA LEU A 69 12.46 -11.04 -8.32
C LEU A 69 12.11 -9.64 -8.85
N SER A 70 12.16 -9.41 -10.16
CA SER A 70 11.69 -8.17 -10.79
C SER A 70 10.17 -8.14 -11.02
N THR A 71 9.47 -9.22 -10.66
CA THR A 71 8.01 -9.39 -10.77
C THR A 71 7.41 -9.80 -9.44
N ILE A 72 6.11 -9.51 -9.24
CA ILE A 72 5.38 -9.83 -8.00
C ILE A 72 4.04 -10.47 -8.37
N PRO A 73 4.04 -11.72 -8.89
CA PRO A 73 2.84 -12.38 -9.39
C PRO A 73 1.71 -12.49 -8.36
N SER A 74 2.06 -12.68 -7.09
CA SER A 74 1.09 -12.72 -5.99
C SER A 74 0.36 -11.38 -5.83
N ALA A 75 1.05 -10.25 -5.95
CA ALA A 75 0.43 -8.92 -5.89
C ALA A 75 -0.57 -8.71 -7.03
N LYS A 76 -0.16 -9.04 -8.27
CA LYS A 76 -1.04 -8.96 -9.43
C LYS A 76 -2.28 -9.83 -9.27
N LYS A 77 -2.10 -11.08 -8.83
CA LYS A 77 -3.21 -12.02 -8.66
C LYS A 77 -4.16 -11.60 -7.54
N ALA A 78 -3.63 -11.10 -6.43
CA ALA A 78 -4.44 -10.55 -5.35
C ALA A 78 -5.25 -9.34 -5.82
N ALA A 79 -4.63 -8.44 -6.60
CA ALA A 79 -5.30 -7.26 -7.17
C ALA A 79 -6.45 -7.63 -8.12
N GLU A 80 -6.22 -8.60 -9.01
CA GLU A 80 -7.26 -9.13 -9.90
C GLU A 80 -8.45 -9.68 -9.10
N LYS A 81 -8.18 -10.48 -8.07
CA LYS A 81 -9.20 -11.11 -7.24
C LYS A 81 -9.94 -10.14 -6.32
N ALA A 82 -9.23 -9.14 -5.78
CA ALA A 82 -9.83 -8.05 -5.03
C ALA A 82 -10.64 -7.06 -5.92
N GLY A 83 -10.62 -7.24 -7.24
CA GLY A 83 -11.37 -6.40 -8.16
C GLY A 83 -10.75 -5.03 -8.44
N LEU A 84 -9.43 -4.88 -8.29
CA LEU A 84 -8.72 -3.63 -8.57
C LEU A 84 -9.09 -3.05 -9.94
N TYR A 85 -9.16 -3.90 -10.96
CA TYR A 85 -9.34 -3.49 -12.35
C TYR A 85 -10.79 -3.35 -12.81
N LYS A 86 -11.77 -3.47 -11.92
CA LYS A 86 -13.20 -3.29 -12.25
C LYS A 86 -13.56 -1.83 -12.55
N ALA A 87 -12.90 -0.90 -11.87
CA ALA A 87 -13.07 0.54 -12.06
C ALA A 87 -11.79 1.30 -11.70
N GLU A 88 -11.72 2.58 -12.03
CA GLU A 88 -10.57 3.43 -11.71
C GLU A 88 -10.38 3.56 -10.19
N ILE A 89 -9.13 3.63 -9.77
CA ILE A 89 -8.73 3.89 -8.38
C ILE A 89 -8.31 5.35 -8.25
N ASP A 90 -8.94 6.08 -7.34
CA ASP A 90 -8.63 7.48 -7.07
C ASP A 90 -7.36 7.63 -6.23
N LEU A 91 -7.14 6.68 -5.30
CA LEU A 91 -6.01 6.71 -4.37
C LEU A 91 -5.51 5.30 -4.06
N ALA A 92 -4.19 5.11 -4.03
CA ALA A 92 -3.56 3.85 -3.68
C ALA A 92 -2.57 4.03 -2.52
N GLU A 93 -2.86 3.36 -1.41
CA GLU A 93 -1.99 3.23 -0.23
C GLU A 93 -1.19 1.94 -0.33
N ILE A 94 0.06 2.05 -0.81
CA ILE A 94 0.94 0.91 -1.06
C ILE A 94 1.96 0.78 0.07
N HIS A 95 2.08 -0.41 0.64
CA HIS A 95 3.10 -0.74 1.63
C HIS A 95 4.43 -0.98 0.94
N THR A 96 5.35 -0.06 1.12
CA THR A 96 6.70 -0.08 0.53
C THR A 96 7.74 0.23 1.60
N ALA A 97 8.49 -0.78 2.03
CA ALA A 97 9.59 -0.57 2.96
C ALA A 97 10.79 0.12 2.28
N TYR A 98 11.07 -0.25 1.03
CA TYR A 98 12.16 0.31 0.23
C TYR A 98 11.61 1.02 -1.01
N THR A 99 12.31 2.03 -1.51
CA THR A 99 11.87 2.78 -2.70
C THR A 99 11.71 1.89 -3.93
N VAL A 100 12.57 0.88 -4.09
CA VAL A 100 12.47 -0.11 -5.17
C VAL A 100 11.15 -0.92 -5.11
N HIS A 101 10.61 -1.16 -3.92
CA HIS A 101 9.33 -1.86 -3.77
C HIS A 101 8.18 -1.04 -4.39
N ASP A 102 8.19 0.28 -4.22
CA ASP A 102 7.16 1.16 -4.82
C ASP A 102 7.18 1.06 -6.35
N VAL A 103 8.37 1.14 -6.94
CA VAL A 103 8.55 1.05 -8.40
C VAL A 103 8.05 -0.30 -8.94
N LEU A 104 8.45 -1.40 -8.30
CA LEU A 104 8.06 -2.76 -8.71
C LEU A 104 6.55 -2.99 -8.54
N LEU A 105 5.98 -2.60 -7.41
CA LEU A 105 4.55 -2.78 -7.15
C LEU A 105 3.68 -1.94 -8.08
N ARG A 106 4.03 -0.67 -8.30
CA ARG A 106 3.28 0.17 -9.24
C ARG A 106 3.34 -0.36 -10.67
N LYS A 107 4.50 -0.84 -11.10
CA LYS A 107 4.64 -1.51 -12.40
C LYS A 107 3.77 -2.75 -12.48
N GLU A 108 3.83 -3.63 -11.49
CA GLU A 108 3.07 -4.89 -11.46
C GLU A 108 1.55 -4.66 -11.42
N LEU A 109 1.11 -3.63 -10.68
CA LEU A 109 -0.29 -3.27 -10.50
C LEU A 109 -0.82 -2.32 -11.59
N ASN A 110 0.01 -1.94 -12.57
CA ASN A 110 -0.31 -0.96 -13.60
C ASN A 110 -0.81 0.38 -13.04
N LEU A 111 -0.18 0.82 -11.94
CA LEU A 111 -0.46 2.10 -11.30
C LEU A 111 0.54 3.17 -11.77
N PRO A 112 0.13 4.46 -11.83
CA PRO A 112 1.05 5.54 -12.20
C PRO A 112 2.20 5.64 -11.19
N LEU A 113 3.40 5.87 -11.69
CA LEU A 113 4.62 6.08 -10.88
C LEU A 113 4.59 7.40 -10.09
N ASN A 114 3.73 8.33 -10.47
CA ASN A 114 3.60 9.60 -9.77
C ASN A 114 2.76 9.40 -8.49
N PRO A 115 3.27 9.73 -7.30
CA PRO A 115 2.54 9.62 -6.04
C PRO A 115 1.39 10.63 -5.87
N ALA A 116 0.99 11.36 -6.92
CA ALA A 116 -0.12 12.31 -6.86
C ALA A 116 -1.47 11.69 -6.45
N LYS A 117 -1.57 10.36 -6.52
CA LYS A 117 -2.72 9.57 -6.02
C LYS A 117 -2.33 8.72 -4.78
N SER A 118 -1.45 9.20 -3.94
CA SER A 118 -1.21 8.71 -2.57
C SER A 118 -1.69 9.78 -1.60
N SER A 119 -2.06 9.42 -0.39
CA SER A 119 -2.54 10.38 0.61
C SER A 119 -1.58 11.58 0.72
N LYS A 120 -2.05 12.76 0.31
CA LYS A 120 -1.26 13.98 0.31
C LYS A 120 -0.98 14.49 1.73
N ASN A 121 -1.88 14.16 2.66
CA ASN A 121 -1.91 14.77 3.97
C ASN A 121 -1.11 14.00 5.02
N HIS A 122 -0.91 12.69 4.81
CA HIS A 122 -0.21 11.84 5.78
C HIS A 122 0.61 10.74 5.08
N PRO A 123 1.69 11.10 4.36
CA PRO A 123 2.57 10.07 3.84
C PRO A 123 3.14 9.27 5.00
N ILE A 124 2.89 7.97 5.02
CA ILE A 124 3.50 7.08 6.00
C ILE A 124 4.99 7.02 5.68
N LYS A 125 5.77 7.77 6.48
CA LYS A 125 7.22 7.95 6.27
C LYS A 125 8.06 6.90 7.00
N ALA A 126 7.44 6.11 7.86
CA ALA A 126 8.13 5.14 8.70
C ALA A 126 7.47 3.77 8.60
N GLU A 127 8.30 2.75 8.73
CA GLU A 127 7.88 1.36 8.77
C GLU A 127 7.53 0.96 10.21
N THR A 128 6.29 0.59 10.46
CA THR A 128 5.77 0.17 11.77
C THR A 128 5.64 -1.35 11.88
N LEU A 129 6.31 -2.08 10.99
CA LEU A 129 6.31 -3.53 10.93
C LEU A 129 4.90 -4.13 10.90
N MET A 130 4.46 -4.75 11.99
CA MET A 130 3.18 -5.46 12.06
C MET A 130 1.96 -4.56 11.86
N ALA A 131 2.05 -3.27 12.19
CA ALA A 131 0.95 -2.32 12.02
C ALA A 131 0.86 -1.75 10.60
N SER A 132 1.92 -1.83 9.79
CA SER A 132 2.02 -1.14 8.49
C SER A 132 0.90 -1.51 7.51
N GLY A 133 0.52 -2.78 7.43
CA GLY A 133 -0.55 -3.23 6.53
C GLY A 133 -1.91 -2.67 6.91
N LEU A 134 -2.29 -2.78 8.19
CA LEU A 134 -3.59 -2.26 8.66
C LEU A 134 -3.62 -0.72 8.60
N LEU A 135 -2.48 -0.06 8.80
CA LEU A 135 -2.37 1.39 8.67
C LEU A 135 -2.69 1.84 7.23
N ARG A 136 -2.25 1.10 6.19
CA ARG A 136 -2.60 1.39 4.79
C ARG A 136 -4.11 1.30 4.55
N ILE A 137 -4.77 0.29 5.12
CA ILE A 137 -6.23 0.15 5.02
C ILE A 137 -6.93 1.32 5.74
N ALA A 138 -6.45 1.70 6.92
CA ALA A 138 -7.00 2.84 7.67
C ALA A 138 -6.83 4.17 6.91
N GLU A 139 -5.67 4.43 6.29
CA GLU A 139 -5.45 5.63 5.49
C GLU A 139 -6.34 5.64 4.22
N ALA A 140 -6.49 4.50 3.55
CA ALA A 140 -7.37 4.36 2.41
C ALA A 140 -8.85 4.63 2.79
N ALA A 141 -9.31 4.11 3.93
CA ALA A 141 -10.64 4.40 4.46
C ALA A 141 -10.79 5.87 4.86
N ARG A 142 -9.76 6.47 5.48
CA ARG A 142 -9.77 7.88 5.87
C ARG A 142 -9.88 8.82 4.67
N ALA A 143 -9.25 8.49 3.55
CA ALA A 143 -9.39 9.26 2.32
C ALA A 143 -10.84 9.29 1.81
N ILE A 144 -11.59 8.19 1.98
CA ILE A 144 -13.02 8.15 1.67
C ILE A 144 -13.81 9.03 2.65
N TRP A 145 -13.56 8.91 3.95
CA TRP A 145 -14.25 9.74 4.95
C TRP A 145 -14.02 11.24 4.77
N ASN A 146 -12.82 11.61 4.32
CA ASN A 146 -12.45 13.00 4.07
C ASN A 146 -12.88 13.50 2.68
N GLU A 147 -13.59 12.68 1.89
CA GLU A 147 -14.01 13.02 0.52
C GLU A 147 -12.83 13.32 -0.45
N GLU A 148 -11.64 12.82 -0.12
CA GLU A 148 -10.45 12.94 -0.97
C GLU A 148 -10.44 11.93 -2.12
N ALA A 149 -11.15 10.81 -1.94
CA ALA A 149 -11.29 9.71 -2.89
C ALA A 149 -12.63 8.99 -2.69
N ASN A 150 -13.18 8.40 -3.75
CA ASN A 150 -14.36 7.55 -3.66
C ASN A 150 -14.00 6.07 -3.73
N ARG A 151 -12.96 5.71 -4.52
CA ARG A 151 -12.50 4.32 -4.64
C ARG A 151 -11.00 4.24 -4.37
N THR A 152 -10.62 3.41 -3.39
CA THR A 152 -9.23 3.34 -2.92
C THR A 152 -8.70 1.91 -2.92
N LEU A 153 -7.38 1.78 -3.08
CA LEU A 153 -6.64 0.55 -2.90
C LEU A 153 -5.76 0.66 -1.66
N ALA A 154 -5.81 -0.35 -0.80
CA ALA A 154 -4.80 -0.58 0.23
C ALA A 154 -4.05 -1.87 -0.05
N HIS A 155 -2.73 -1.82 0.07
CA HIS A 155 -1.85 -2.95 -0.11
C HIS A 155 -1.00 -3.19 1.13
N ALA A 156 -0.87 -4.45 1.50
CA ALA A 156 0.06 -4.89 2.53
C ALA A 156 0.96 -6.00 1.98
N THR A 157 2.25 -5.91 2.29
CA THR A 157 3.21 -6.96 1.93
C THR A 157 3.98 -7.45 3.15
N SER A 158 4.44 -8.68 3.08
CA SER A 158 5.29 -9.32 4.09
C SER A 158 6.30 -10.25 3.42
N GLY A 159 7.36 -10.55 4.17
CA GLY A 159 8.48 -11.34 3.69
C GLY A 159 9.57 -10.49 3.00
N PRO A 160 10.85 -10.90 3.11
CA PRO A 160 12.01 -10.10 2.69
C PRO A 160 12.05 -9.79 1.19
N LEU A 161 11.30 -10.55 0.38
CA LEU A 161 11.20 -10.35 -1.07
C LEU A 161 9.74 -10.13 -1.52
N MET A 162 8.92 -9.51 -0.68
CA MET A 162 7.50 -9.26 -0.96
C MET A 162 6.73 -10.52 -1.38
N GLN A 163 6.97 -11.65 -0.69
CA GLN A 163 6.34 -12.93 -1.07
C GLN A 163 4.84 -12.98 -0.75
N GLN A 164 4.39 -12.24 0.26
CA GLN A 164 3.00 -12.23 0.68
C GLN A 164 2.39 -10.88 0.33
N ASN A 165 1.28 -10.88 -0.37
CA ASN A 165 0.62 -9.65 -0.78
C ASN A 165 -0.89 -9.74 -0.54
N LEU A 166 -1.40 -8.76 0.21
CA LEU A 166 -2.83 -8.54 0.44
C LEU A 166 -3.24 -7.28 -0.30
N MET A 167 -4.37 -7.36 -0.98
CA MET A 167 -5.05 -6.22 -1.61
C MET A 167 -6.42 -6.05 -0.99
N CYS A 168 -6.75 -4.83 -0.61
CA CYS A 168 -8.05 -4.43 -0.11
C CYS A 168 -8.55 -3.24 -0.93
N VAL A 169 -9.66 -3.41 -1.62
CA VAL A 169 -10.33 -2.33 -2.36
C VAL A 169 -11.49 -1.82 -1.53
N LEU A 170 -11.53 -0.50 -1.33
CA LEU A 170 -12.59 0.16 -0.59
C LEU A 170 -13.32 1.16 -1.50
N SER A 171 -14.59 1.38 -1.20
CA SER A 171 -15.45 2.36 -1.89
C SER A 171 -16.26 3.17 -0.88
N GLY A 172 -16.53 4.43 -1.22
CA GLY A 172 -17.51 5.27 -0.53
C GLY A 172 -18.94 4.89 -0.87
N GLU A 173 -19.12 4.11 -1.93
CA GLU A 173 -20.42 3.61 -2.38
C GLU A 173 -20.50 2.08 -2.23
N LYS A 174 -21.68 1.61 -1.95
CA LYS A 174 -22.02 0.18 -1.86
C LYS A 174 -22.09 -0.41 -3.27
N GLU A 175 -21.29 -1.43 -3.58
CA GLU A 175 -21.35 -2.20 -4.83
C GLU A 175 -22.35 -3.36 -4.74
#